data_76caebb60c5339d3b00eacd13538e955
#
_entry.id   76caebb60c5339d3b00eacd13538e955
#
_cell.length_a   1.000
_cell.length_b   1.000
_cell.length_c   1.000
_cell.angle_alpha   90.00
_cell.angle_beta   90.00
_cell.angle_gamma   90.00
#
_symmetry.space_group_name_H-M   'P 1'
#
loop_
_entity.id
_entity.type
_entity.pdbx_description
1 polymer ?
#
loop_
_entity_poly.entity_id
_entity_poly.type
_entity_poly.pdbx_seq_one_letter_code
_entity_poly.pdbx_strand_id
1 'polypeptide(L)'
;EETPRHTAEIPLPNCRYIAFDGGYAYVSSYAGAVEFDPEYRRGYVAKIDTVTMQVVDTCSVGYQPEEMAVVDGRLYVANSGGYMAPDYDLTVSVIDLATFEVCNEIEVAPNLHQVKIGGDGMLYISSRGDYYGHQSSTWVVDPSTDEVVRELQLLQNSDMAVYGDSLYVISHSWSNVSLDYSTGYAVFDTREGITVTRNFVTDGTEEEITTPYCIAVNPSNGDIFLTDAKDHVTPGRIHCYGQDGVRKWSATTGDIPGHIVFTRKPLKSL
;
A
#
# COMPACT_ATOMS: atom_id res chain seq x y z
N GLU A 1 27.59 -13.77 5.14
CA GLU A 1 26.56 -12.79 5.12
C GLU A 1 27.07 -11.42 4.85
N GLU A 2 26.38 -10.73 3.99
CA GLU A 2 26.77 -9.36 3.71
C GLU A 2 25.75 -8.45 4.39
N THR A 3 26.24 -7.59 5.28
CA THR A 3 25.51 -6.43 5.73
C THR A 3 25.03 -5.68 4.50
N PRO A 4 23.76 -5.20 4.43
CA PRO A 4 23.32 -4.37 3.33
C PRO A 4 24.31 -3.23 3.10
N ARG A 5 24.79 -3.11 1.85
CA ARG A 5 25.75 -2.06 1.48
C ARG A 5 25.03 -1.04 0.62
N HIS A 6 25.29 0.22 0.87
CA HIS A 6 24.90 1.29 -0.04
C HIS A 6 25.68 1.11 -1.34
N THR A 7 25.00 0.84 -2.45
CA THR A 7 25.65 0.57 -3.75
C THR A 7 25.47 1.72 -4.74
N ALA A 8 24.35 2.43 -4.67
CA ALA A 8 24.05 3.55 -5.54
C ALA A 8 23.01 4.48 -4.90
N GLU A 9 23.01 5.73 -5.34
CA GLU A 9 21.98 6.72 -5.06
C GLU A 9 21.44 7.26 -6.38
N ILE A 10 20.12 7.26 -6.51
CA ILE A 10 19.42 7.73 -7.71
C ILE A 10 18.59 8.94 -7.31
N PRO A 11 18.94 10.16 -7.77
CA PRO A 11 18.27 11.38 -7.35
C PRO A 11 16.90 11.50 -8.05
N LEU A 12 15.85 11.03 -7.39
CA LEU A 12 14.47 11.22 -7.79
C LEU A 12 13.75 12.07 -6.73
N PRO A 13 13.07 13.15 -7.11
CA PRO A 13 12.37 13.99 -6.15
C PRO A 13 11.12 13.27 -5.60
N ASN A 14 10.91 13.38 -4.30
CA ASN A 14 9.70 12.92 -3.61
C ASN A 14 9.19 11.54 -4.06
N CYS A 15 10.07 10.51 -3.95
CA CYS A 15 9.75 9.11 -4.23
C CYS A 15 8.72 8.59 -3.23
N ARG A 16 7.77 7.76 -3.71
CA ARG A 16 6.71 7.20 -2.87
C ARG A 16 6.82 5.69 -2.72
N TYR A 17 6.63 4.96 -3.79
CA TYR A 17 6.64 3.50 -3.81
C TYR A 17 7.57 2.96 -4.88
N ILE A 18 7.91 1.68 -4.75
CA ILE A 18 8.75 0.96 -5.69
C ILE A 18 8.14 -0.40 -6.00
N ALA A 19 8.07 -0.74 -7.29
CA ALA A 19 7.71 -2.06 -7.78
C ALA A 19 8.85 -2.62 -8.64
N PHE A 20 8.93 -3.95 -8.78
CA PHE A 20 9.99 -4.61 -9.57
C PHE A 20 9.38 -5.57 -10.57
N ASP A 21 9.85 -5.51 -11.81
CA ASP A 21 9.54 -6.48 -12.86
C ASP A 21 10.62 -6.49 -13.95
N GLY A 22 10.87 -7.67 -14.55
CA GLY A 22 11.68 -7.81 -15.75
C GLY A 22 13.11 -7.24 -15.68
N GLY A 23 13.72 -7.14 -14.49
CA GLY A 23 15.05 -6.53 -14.28
C GLY A 23 15.01 -5.00 -14.11
N TYR A 24 13.82 -4.43 -14.01
CA TYR A 24 13.60 -3.01 -13.75
C TYR A 24 12.98 -2.77 -12.37
N ALA A 25 13.28 -1.61 -11.80
CA ALA A 25 12.55 -1.02 -10.69
C ALA A 25 11.72 0.16 -11.23
N TYR A 26 10.46 0.23 -10.83
CA TYR A 26 9.54 1.31 -11.15
C TYR A 26 9.30 2.10 -9.88
N VAL A 27 9.56 3.41 -9.91
CA VAL A 27 9.43 4.29 -8.74
C VAL A 27 8.45 5.40 -9.04
N SER A 28 7.38 5.49 -8.24
CA SER A 28 6.43 6.60 -8.29
C SER A 28 7.01 7.84 -7.62
N SER A 29 6.75 9.00 -8.19
CA SER A 29 7.25 10.31 -7.73
C SER A 29 6.21 11.39 -7.92
N TYR A 30 6.10 12.28 -6.94
CA TYR A 30 5.25 13.48 -7.01
C TYR A 30 5.84 14.59 -7.89
N ALA A 31 7.01 14.36 -8.50
CA ALA A 31 7.73 15.31 -9.37
C ALA A 31 8.25 16.57 -8.68
N GLY A 32 8.11 16.73 -7.38
CA GLY A 32 8.62 17.89 -6.65
C GLY A 32 8.20 17.94 -5.20
N ALA A 33 8.48 19.07 -4.56
CA ALA A 33 8.05 19.32 -3.19
C ALA A 33 6.51 19.36 -3.13
N VAL A 34 5.98 18.87 -2.01
CA VAL A 34 4.56 19.00 -1.69
C VAL A 34 4.38 20.36 -1.04
N GLU A 35 4.06 21.34 -1.85
CA GLU A 35 3.62 22.66 -1.39
C GLU A 35 2.15 22.82 -1.78
N PHE A 36 1.41 23.63 -1.04
CA PHE A 36 0.10 24.11 -1.49
C PHE A 36 0.33 25.08 -2.67
N ASP A 37 0.68 24.50 -3.81
CA ASP A 37 0.89 25.22 -5.05
C ASP A 37 -0.42 25.18 -5.85
N PRO A 38 -0.99 26.33 -6.27
CA PRO A 38 -2.15 26.33 -7.16
C PRO A 38 -1.89 25.69 -8.53
N GLU A 39 -0.64 25.43 -8.87
CA GLU A 39 -0.24 24.69 -10.08
C GLU A 39 0.24 23.28 -9.71
N TYR A 40 -0.68 22.40 -9.31
CA TYR A 40 -0.36 21.00 -9.07
C TYR A 40 0.26 20.35 -10.31
N ARG A 41 1.40 19.70 -10.12
CA ARG A 41 2.10 18.99 -11.19
C ARG A 41 1.66 17.53 -11.22
N ARG A 42 1.46 17.00 -12.41
CA ARG A 42 1.34 15.56 -12.59
C ARG A 42 2.59 14.88 -12.08
N GLY A 43 2.41 13.72 -11.43
CA GLY A 43 3.50 12.85 -11.03
C GLY A 43 4.02 12.03 -12.21
N TYR A 44 5.02 11.21 -11.93
CA TYR A 44 5.56 10.29 -12.92
C TYR A 44 6.01 8.97 -12.28
N VAL A 45 6.19 7.96 -13.10
CA VAL A 45 6.90 6.74 -12.75
C VAL A 45 8.26 6.75 -13.45
N ALA A 46 9.34 6.56 -12.68
CA ALA A 46 10.68 6.35 -13.22
C ALA A 46 10.95 4.85 -13.41
N LYS A 47 11.43 4.47 -14.60
CA LYS A 47 11.94 3.13 -14.92
C LYS A 47 13.46 3.10 -14.72
N ILE A 48 13.92 2.24 -13.85
CA ILE A 48 15.33 2.13 -13.44
C ILE A 48 15.84 0.75 -13.81
N ASP A 49 16.92 0.69 -14.53
CA ASP A 49 17.65 -0.56 -14.77
C ASP A 49 18.38 -0.99 -13.48
N THR A 50 18.06 -2.18 -12.96
CA THR A 50 18.58 -2.66 -11.67
C THR A 50 20.02 -3.16 -11.71
N VAL A 51 20.62 -3.27 -12.90
CA VAL A 51 22.02 -3.64 -13.10
C VAL A 51 22.89 -2.40 -13.18
N THR A 52 22.49 -1.44 -14.03
CA THR A 52 23.25 -0.20 -14.23
C THR A 52 22.94 0.87 -13.20
N MET A 53 21.83 0.72 -12.44
CA MET A 53 21.32 1.72 -11.48
C MET A 53 21.08 3.09 -12.12
N GLN A 54 20.61 3.08 -13.38
CA GLN A 54 20.29 4.29 -14.12
C GLN A 54 18.81 4.39 -14.41
N VAL A 55 18.26 5.60 -14.33
CA VAL A 55 16.95 5.89 -14.88
C VAL A 55 17.04 5.78 -16.39
N VAL A 56 16.26 4.87 -16.97
CA VAL A 56 16.26 4.62 -18.42
C VAL A 56 15.06 5.24 -19.11
N ASP A 57 13.98 5.50 -18.36
CA ASP A 57 12.77 6.14 -18.89
C ASP A 57 11.91 6.76 -17.78
N THR A 58 10.96 7.61 -18.16
CA THR A 58 9.95 8.18 -17.27
C THR A 58 8.60 8.28 -17.95
N CYS A 59 7.51 7.93 -17.25
CA CYS A 59 6.15 8.02 -17.74
C CYS A 59 5.32 8.95 -16.84
N SER A 60 4.74 10.01 -17.42
CA SER A 60 3.84 10.91 -16.68
C SER A 60 2.51 10.21 -16.41
N VAL A 61 2.01 10.29 -15.16
CA VAL A 61 0.77 9.67 -14.68
C VAL A 61 -0.16 10.73 -14.07
N GLY A 62 -1.11 10.34 -13.24
CA GLY A 62 -1.98 11.26 -12.51
C GLY A 62 -1.25 12.07 -11.44
N TYR A 63 -2.02 12.70 -10.58
CA TYR A 63 -1.49 13.55 -9.52
C TYR A 63 -1.09 12.72 -8.29
N GLN A 64 0.12 12.97 -7.79
CA GLN A 64 0.62 12.36 -6.55
C GLN A 64 0.48 10.83 -6.54
N PRO A 65 1.19 10.14 -7.47
CA PRO A 65 1.13 8.70 -7.60
C PRO A 65 1.71 8.00 -6.37
N GLU A 66 0.99 7.01 -5.88
CA GLU A 66 1.31 6.21 -4.69
C GLU A 66 1.75 4.79 -5.09
N GLU A 67 1.17 3.74 -4.48
CA GLU A 67 1.56 2.36 -4.73
C GLU A 67 1.20 1.88 -6.13
N MET A 68 1.95 0.89 -6.59
CA MET A 68 1.85 0.32 -7.92
C MET A 68 1.90 -1.21 -7.88
N ALA A 69 1.23 -1.85 -8.83
CA ALA A 69 1.30 -3.30 -9.04
C ALA A 69 1.49 -3.63 -10.52
N VAL A 70 2.27 -4.68 -10.79
CA VAL A 70 2.48 -5.19 -12.15
C VAL A 70 1.60 -6.41 -12.39
N VAL A 71 0.80 -6.39 -13.44
CA VAL A 71 -0.02 -7.51 -13.90
C VAL A 71 0.09 -7.62 -15.42
N ASP A 72 0.48 -8.79 -15.92
CA ASP A 72 0.50 -9.14 -17.36
C ASP A 72 1.17 -8.08 -18.25
N GLY A 73 2.34 -7.57 -17.83
CA GLY A 73 3.11 -6.59 -18.59
C GLY A 73 2.55 -5.16 -18.53
N ARG A 74 1.59 -4.90 -17.64
CA ARG A 74 1.07 -3.57 -17.34
C ARG A 74 1.33 -3.17 -15.89
N LEU A 75 1.61 -1.90 -15.67
CA LEU A 75 1.81 -1.31 -14.35
C LEU A 75 0.61 -0.43 -14.00
N TYR A 76 -0.08 -0.78 -12.94
CA TYR A 76 -1.22 -0.05 -12.39
C TYR A 76 -0.75 0.87 -11.28
N VAL A 77 -0.99 2.16 -11.42
CA VAL A 77 -0.48 3.22 -10.54
C VAL A 77 -1.64 3.96 -9.89
N ALA A 78 -1.77 3.86 -8.57
CA ALA A 78 -2.78 4.62 -7.82
C ALA A 78 -2.39 6.10 -7.76
N ASN A 79 -3.27 7.00 -8.20
CA ASN A 79 -3.08 8.44 -8.10
C ASN A 79 -3.94 8.99 -6.96
N SER A 80 -3.33 9.68 -6.02
CA SER A 80 -4.05 10.16 -4.84
C SER A 80 -4.58 11.58 -5.00
N GLY A 81 -3.79 12.47 -5.59
CA GLY A 81 -4.08 13.90 -5.49
C GLY A 81 -4.25 14.37 -4.04
N GLY A 82 -3.65 13.67 -3.06
CA GLY A 82 -3.95 13.79 -1.63
C GLY A 82 -3.73 15.18 -1.05
N TYR A 83 -2.93 16.03 -1.71
CA TYR A 83 -2.73 17.43 -1.34
C TYR A 83 -3.59 18.42 -2.16
N MET A 84 -4.48 17.92 -3.02
CA MET A 84 -5.34 18.73 -3.88
C MET A 84 -6.76 18.92 -3.31
N ALA A 85 -6.94 18.68 -2.02
CA ALA A 85 -8.27 18.80 -1.40
C ALA A 85 -8.97 20.14 -1.77
N PRO A 86 -10.27 20.11 -2.16
CA PRO A 86 -11.16 18.94 -2.21
C PRO A 86 -11.09 18.15 -3.54
N ASP A 87 -10.30 18.61 -4.52
CA ASP A 87 -10.27 18.09 -5.89
C ASP A 87 -9.23 16.96 -6.04
N TYR A 88 -9.37 15.89 -5.26
CA TYR A 88 -8.49 14.73 -5.29
C TYR A 88 -8.43 14.07 -6.66
N ASP A 89 -7.32 13.40 -6.99
CA ASP A 89 -7.28 12.48 -8.12
C ASP A 89 -8.12 11.24 -7.80
N LEU A 90 -8.79 10.70 -8.81
CA LEU A 90 -9.71 9.57 -8.69
C LEU A 90 -9.20 8.34 -9.43
N THR A 91 -8.03 8.42 -10.08
CA THR A 91 -7.66 7.53 -11.16
C THR A 91 -6.55 6.54 -10.80
N VAL A 92 -6.58 5.41 -11.48
CA VAL A 92 -5.44 4.51 -11.65
C VAL A 92 -4.91 4.69 -13.06
N SER A 93 -3.65 5.11 -13.21
CA SER A 93 -2.98 5.11 -14.51
C SER A 93 -2.48 3.72 -14.86
N VAL A 94 -2.74 3.24 -16.06
CA VAL A 94 -2.27 1.95 -16.58
C VAL A 94 -1.16 2.20 -17.58
N ILE A 95 0.06 1.74 -17.28
CA ILE A 95 1.24 1.87 -18.14
C ILE A 95 1.52 0.53 -18.82
N ASP A 96 1.61 0.51 -20.13
CA ASP A 96 2.14 -0.63 -20.90
C ASP A 96 3.66 -0.69 -20.71
N LEU A 97 4.19 -1.78 -20.15
CA LEU A 97 5.62 -1.90 -19.83
C LEU A 97 6.51 -2.12 -21.06
N ALA A 98 5.94 -2.48 -22.21
CA ALA A 98 6.70 -2.65 -23.45
C ALA A 98 6.98 -1.30 -24.13
N THR A 99 6.02 -0.38 -24.11
CA THR A 99 6.16 0.98 -24.67
C THR A 99 6.56 2.01 -23.62
N PHE A 100 6.28 1.73 -22.36
CA PHE A 100 6.39 2.61 -21.19
C PHE A 100 5.58 3.89 -21.32
N GLU A 101 4.37 3.76 -21.87
CA GLU A 101 3.39 4.83 -22.03
C GLU A 101 2.07 4.49 -21.32
N VAL A 102 1.34 5.51 -20.86
CA VAL A 102 -0.01 5.31 -20.32
C VAL A 102 -0.93 4.86 -21.46
N CYS A 103 -1.50 3.67 -21.31
CA CYS A 103 -2.43 3.10 -22.29
C CYS A 103 -3.90 3.19 -21.84
N ASN A 104 -4.16 3.39 -20.55
CA ASN A 104 -5.51 3.58 -20.00
C ASN A 104 -5.47 4.37 -18.68
N GLU A 105 -6.61 4.99 -18.32
CA GLU A 105 -6.87 5.59 -17.00
C GLU A 105 -8.23 5.06 -16.51
N ILE A 106 -8.25 4.50 -15.27
CA ILE A 106 -9.44 3.90 -14.66
C ILE A 106 -9.91 4.83 -13.54
N GLU A 107 -11.11 5.38 -13.64
CA GLU A 107 -11.72 6.15 -12.54
C GLU A 107 -12.24 5.18 -11.47
N VAL A 108 -11.78 5.32 -10.22
CA VAL A 108 -12.11 4.41 -9.13
C VAL A 108 -12.73 5.16 -7.95
N ALA A 109 -11.94 5.96 -7.22
CA ALA A 109 -12.37 6.67 -6.01
C ALA A 109 -11.37 7.78 -5.65
N PRO A 110 -11.76 8.78 -4.84
CA PRO A 110 -10.87 9.86 -4.46
C PRO A 110 -9.72 9.36 -3.58
N ASN A 111 -8.54 9.97 -3.75
CA ASN A 111 -7.39 9.81 -2.88
C ASN A 111 -6.93 8.34 -2.76
N LEU A 112 -6.66 7.71 -3.90
CA LEU A 112 -6.18 6.33 -3.97
C LEU A 112 -4.80 6.19 -3.31
N HIS A 113 -4.52 5.03 -2.70
CA HIS A 113 -3.29 4.83 -1.96
C HIS A 113 -2.55 3.55 -2.33
N GLN A 114 -3.12 2.39 -2.04
CA GLN A 114 -2.45 1.12 -2.25
C GLN A 114 -3.09 0.32 -3.39
N VAL A 115 -2.25 -0.51 -4.04
CA VAL A 115 -2.66 -1.48 -5.05
C VAL A 115 -2.06 -2.83 -4.71
N LYS A 116 -2.91 -3.82 -4.43
CA LYS A 116 -2.50 -5.20 -4.16
C LYS A 116 -3.14 -6.15 -5.18
N ILE A 117 -2.45 -7.23 -5.50
CA ILE A 117 -2.98 -8.28 -6.35
C ILE A 117 -3.52 -9.40 -5.44
N GLY A 118 -4.80 -9.69 -5.55
CA GLY A 118 -5.43 -10.78 -4.83
C GLY A 118 -5.05 -12.17 -5.38
N GLY A 119 -5.34 -13.22 -4.63
CA GLY A 119 -5.16 -14.60 -5.09
C GLY A 119 -6.08 -14.99 -6.25
N ASP A 120 -7.14 -14.22 -6.50
CA ASP A 120 -8.03 -14.29 -7.65
C ASP A 120 -7.50 -13.56 -8.90
N GLY A 121 -6.38 -12.86 -8.78
CA GLY A 121 -5.78 -12.05 -9.85
C GLY A 121 -6.39 -10.65 -10.01
N MET A 122 -7.40 -10.28 -9.23
CA MET A 122 -7.97 -8.94 -9.22
C MET A 122 -7.06 -7.95 -8.50
N LEU A 123 -7.20 -6.68 -8.83
CA LEU A 123 -6.55 -5.60 -8.11
C LEU A 123 -7.45 -5.12 -6.96
N TYR A 124 -6.89 -5.04 -5.78
CA TYR A 124 -7.49 -4.48 -4.59
C TYR A 124 -6.85 -3.12 -4.33
N ILE A 125 -7.65 -2.07 -4.44
CA ILE A 125 -7.16 -0.68 -4.43
C ILE A 125 -7.78 0.04 -3.25
N SER A 126 -6.95 0.60 -2.37
CA SER A 126 -7.44 1.39 -1.25
C SER A 126 -7.61 2.86 -1.63
N SER A 127 -8.65 3.46 -1.09
CA SER A 127 -8.92 4.89 -1.09
C SER A 127 -8.88 5.40 0.34
N ARG A 128 -8.22 6.54 0.59
CA ARG A 128 -8.29 7.24 1.88
C ARG A 128 -9.56 8.06 2.04
N GLY A 129 -10.37 8.16 0.97
CA GLY A 129 -11.54 9.00 0.92
C GLY A 129 -11.21 10.50 0.86
N ASP A 130 -12.23 11.32 1.11
CA ASP A 130 -12.11 12.78 1.06
C ASP A 130 -12.16 13.46 2.43
N TYR A 131 -12.17 12.65 3.51
CA TYR A 131 -12.29 13.06 4.91
C TYR A 131 -13.62 13.75 5.29
N TYR A 132 -14.58 13.85 4.36
CA TYR A 132 -15.87 14.51 4.56
C TYR A 132 -17.07 13.61 4.24
N GLY A 133 -17.27 13.28 2.97
CA GLY A 133 -18.41 12.51 2.47
C GLY A 133 -18.06 11.08 2.08
N HIS A 134 -16.85 10.85 1.59
CA HIS A 134 -16.34 9.55 1.19
C HIS A 134 -15.35 9.03 2.24
N GLN A 135 -15.74 7.97 2.92
CA GLN A 135 -14.86 7.29 3.87
C GLN A 135 -13.78 6.47 3.15
N SER A 136 -12.70 6.11 3.87
CA SER A 136 -11.70 5.22 3.31
C SER A 136 -12.33 3.86 3.00
N SER A 137 -11.94 3.26 1.89
CA SER A 137 -12.58 2.08 1.32
C SER A 137 -11.58 1.22 0.55
N THR A 138 -12.02 0.05 0.10
CA THR A 138 -11.27 -0.85 -0.78
C THR A 138 -12.11 -1.17 -2.00
N TRP A 139 -11.54 -1.02 -3.18
CA TRP A 139 -12.16 -1.25 -4.47
C TRP A 139 -11.53 -2.43 -5.18
N VAL A 140 -12.30 -3.16 -5.96
CA VAL A 140 -11.83 -4.28 -6.77
C VAL A 140 -11.89 -3.86 -8.23
N VAL A 141 -10.77 -4.03 -8.93
CA VAL A 141 -10.64 -3.76 -10.37
C VAL A 141 -10.19 -5.03 -11.08
N ASP A 142 -10.84 -5.36 -12.19
CA ASP A 142 -10.42 -6.46 -13.06
C ASP A 142 -9.34 -5.98 -14.04
N PRO A 143 -8.08 -6.45 -13.91
CA PRO A 143 -7.03 -6.02 -14.80
C PRO A 143 -7.15 -6.58 -16.23
N SER A 144 -8.04 -7.53 -16.49
CA SER A 144 -8.27 -8.04 -17.84
C SER A 144 -9.16 -7.14 -18.69
N THR A 145 -10.04 -6.38 -18.05
CA THR A 145 -10.99 -5.46 -18.69
C THR A 145 -10.73 -3.99 -18.35
N ASP A 146 -9.90 -3.71 -17.32
CA ASP A 146 -9.69 -2.40 -16.71
C ASP A 146 -10.99 -1.79 -16.14
N GLU A 147 -11.91 -2.63 -15.68
CA GLU A 147 -13.18 -2.19 -15.11
C GLU A 147 -13.21 -2.29 -13.59
N VAL A 148 -13.85 -1.32 -12.96
CA VAL A 148 -14.19 -1.37 -11.53
C VAL A 148 -15.30 -2.39 -11.33
N VAL A 149 -15.01 -3.45 -10.57
CA VAL A 149 -15.97 -4.54 -10.31
C VAL A 149 -16.92 -4.17 -9.17
N ARG A 150 -16.37 -3.70 -8.05
CA ARG A 150 -17.15 -3.34 -6.85
C ARG A 150 -16.31 -2.62 -5.79
N GLU A 151 -16.99 -1.97 -4.87
CA GLU A 151 -16.46 -1.61 -3.56
C GLU A 151 -16.65 -2.76 -2.57
N LEU A 152 -15.65 -3.04 -1.73
CA LEU A 152 -15.77 -4.02 -0.66
C LEU A 152 -16.46 -3.42 0.57
N GLN A 153 -17.51 -4.05 1.04
CA GLN A 153 -18.18 -3.72 2.30
C GLN A 153 -17.43 -4.34 3.49
N LEU A 154 -16.21 -3.88 3.73
CA LEU A 154 -15.30 -4.39 4.73
C LEU A 154 -15.09 -3.36 5.86
N LEU A 155 -13.85 -3.11 6.23
CA LEU A 155 -13.44 -2.04 7.14
C LEU A 155 -13.02 -0.81 6.35
N GLN A 156 -13.05 0.34 6.98
CA GLN A 156 -12.34 1.52 6.49
C GLN A 156 -10.85 1.16 6.43
N ASN A 157 -10.25 1.25 5.24
CA ASN A 157 -8.91 0.76 4.99
C ASN A 157 -7.85 1.79 5.39
N SER A 158 -6.98 1.45 6.36
CA SER A 158 -5.78 2.22 6.68
C SER A 158 -4.54 1.62 6.05
N ASP A 159 -4.43 0.28 6.06
CA ASP A 159 -3.37 -0.46 5.38
C ASP A 159 -3.82 -1.90 5.08
N MET A 160 -3.21 -2.52 4.06
CA MET A 160 -3.59 -3.87 3.64
C MET A 160 -2.41 -4.69 3.10
N ALA A 161 -2.49 -6.02 3.29
CA ALA A 161 -1.53 -6.97 2.78
C ALA A 161 -2.24 -8.21 2.21
N VAL A 162 -1.62 -8.86 1.22
CA VAL A 162 -2.14 -10.10 0.63
C VAL A 162 -1.19 -11.26 0.93
N TYR A 163 -1.76 -12.41 1.29
CA TYR A 163 -1.05 -13.68 1.41
C TYR A 163 -1.94 -14.82 0.91
N GLY A 164 -1.54 -15.47 -0.17
CA GLY A 164 -2.39 -16.45 -0.86
C GLY A 164 -3.71 -15.82 -1.30
N ASP A 165 -4.82 -16.45 -0.93
CA ASP A 165 -6.16 -15.95 -1.23
C ASP A 165 -6.69 -14.96 -0.16
N SER A 166 -5.90 -14.63 0.85
CA SER A 166 -6.31 -13.77 1.97
C SER A 166 -5.84 -12.33 1.80
N LEU A 167 -6.77 -11.39 1.79
CA LEU A 167 -6.54 -9.96 1.93
C LEU A 167 -6.74 -9.58 3.39
N TYR A 168 -5.68 -9.20 4.06
CA TYR A 168 -5.68 -8.65 5.42
C TYR A 168 -5.84 -7.14 5.36
N VAL A 169 -6.78 -6.59 6.11
CA VAL A 169 -7.04 -5.15 6.18
C VAL A 169 -7.03 -4.69 7.63
N ILE A 170 -6.27 -3.66 7.91
CA ILE A 170 -6.33 -2.96 9.20
C ILE A 170 -7.04 -1.62 9.04
N SER A 171 -7.73 -1.22 10.09
CA SER A 171 -8.46 0.04 10.18
C SER A 171 -8.06 0.80 11.43
N HIS A 172 -7.80 2.08 11.26
CA HIS A 172 -7.73 3.06 12.35
C HIS A 172 -8.40 4.33 11.86
N SER A 173 -9.67 4.48 12.17
CA SER A 173 -10.52 5.49 11.55
C SER A 173 -11.30 6.28 12.59
N TRP A 174 -11.36 7.59 12.38
CA TRP A 174 -12.21 8.47 13.18
C TRP A 174 -13.69 8.26 12.85
N SER A 175 -14.50 8.10 13.88
CA SER A 175 -15.97 8.02 13.76
C SER A 175 -16.61 9.33 14.20
N ASN A 176 -17.28 10.01 13.28
CA ASN A 176 -18.08 11.20 13.60
C ASN A 176 -19.33 10.91 14.44
N VAL A 177 -19.69 9.63 14.60
CA VAL A 177 -20.84 9.19 15.40
C VAL A 177 -20.44 8.98 16.86
N SER A 178 -19.36 8.23 17.12
CA SER A 178 -18.85 7.99 18.47
C SER A 178 -17.92 9.10 18.96
N LEU A 179 -17.44 9.97 18.09
CA LEU A 179 -16.41 11.00 18.35
C LEU A 179 -15.14 10.36 18.91
N ASP A 180 -14.76 9.23 18.36
CA ASP A 180 -13.60 8.45 18.79
C ASP A 180 -13.02 7.66 17.61
N TYR A 181 -11.82 7.14 17.77
CA TYR A 181 -11.19 6.22 16.80
C TYR A 181 -11.73 4.81 17.00
N SER A 182 -11.99 4.14 15.87
CA SER A 182 -12.26 2.71 15.84
C SER A 182 -11.12 1.98 15.15
N THR A 183 -10.72 0.84 15.71
CA THR A 183 -9.73 -0.06 15.12
C THR A 183 -10.40 -1.34 14.64
N GLY A 184 -9.81 -1.97 13.63
CA GLY A 184 -10.33 -3.24 13.11
C GLY A 184 -9.23 -4.03 12.37
N TYR A 185 -9.42 -5.35 12.31
CA TYR A 185 -8.43 -6.30 11.82
C TYR A 185 -9.10 -7.40 11.00
N ALA A 186 -9.52 -7.13 9.78
CA ALA A 186 -10.32 -8.06 8.99
C ALA A 186 -9.47 -8.91 8.04
N VAL A 187 -10.00 -10.07 7.69
CA VAL A 187 -9.53 -10.90 6.57
C VAL A 187 -10.68 -11.12 5.60
N PHE A 188 -10.40 -10.91 4.34
CA PHE A 188 -11.28 -11.19 3.21
C PHE A 188 -10.65 -12.28 2.33
N ASP A 189 -11.42 -13.30 1.98
CA ASP A 189 -11.01 -14.30 1.00
C ASP A 189 -11.29 -13.75 -0.40
N THR A 190 -10.24 -13.52 -1.16
CA THR A 190 -10.31 -12.91 -2.50
C THR A 190 -10.94 -13.85 -3.51
N ARG A 191 -10.72 -15.17 -3.39
CA ARG A 191 -11.24 -16.18 -4.31
C ARG A 191 -12.72 -16.48 -4.08
N GLU A 192 -13.10 -16.67 -2.82
CA GLU A 192 -14.49 -16.93 -2.45
C GLU A 192 -15.33 -15.65 -2.41
N GLY A 193 -14.68 -14.49 -2.34
CA GLY A 193 -15.32 -13.19 -2.32
C GLY A 193 -16.08 -12.87 -1.02
N ILE A 194 -15.63 -13.43 0.12
CA ILE A 194 -16.30 -13.33 1.42
C ILE A 194 -15.38 -12.78 2.52
N THR A 195 -15.97 -12.13 3.51
CA THR A 195 -15.27 -11.79 4.76
C THR A 195 -15.11 -13.04 5.62
N VAL A 196 -13.85 -13.45 5.86
CA VAL A 196 -13.53 -14.61 6.72
C VAL A 196 -13.69 -14.24 8.20
N THR A 197 -13.13 -13.11 8.59
CA THR A 197 -13.23 -12.59 9.95
C THR A 197 -13.15 -11.05 9.95
N ARG A 198 -13.72 -10.44 10.99
CA ARG A 198 -13.57 -9.01 11.24
C ARG A 198 -12.55 -8.69 12.34
N ASN A 199 -11.98 -9.72 12.96
CA ASN A 199 -10.81 -9.62 13.82
C ASN A 199 -9.97 -10.90 13.68
N PHE A 200 -8.77 -10.77 13.12
CA PHE A 200 -7.83 -11.91 12.98
C PHE A 200 -6.89 -12.05 14.18
N VAL A 201 -6.86 -11.09 15.11
CA VAL A 201 -6.15 -11.25 16.38
C VAL A 201 -7.06 -12.02 17.33
N THR A 202 -6.60 -13.18 17.82
CA THR A 202 -7.46 -14.15 18.52
C THR A 202 -7.16 -14.28 20.01
N ASP A 203 -6.11 -13.64 20.50
CA ASP A 203 -5.65 -13.71 21.89
C ASP A 203 -5.93 -12.43 22.71
N GLY A 204 -6.66 -11.46 22.14
CA GLY A 204 -7.03 -10.21 22.82
C GLY A 204 -5.89 -9.18 22.89
N THR A 205 -4.74 -9.44 22.27
CA THR A 205 -3.59 -8.54 22.34
C THR A 205 -3.70 -7.31 21.44
N GLU A 206 -4.71 -7.24 20.59
CA GLU A 206 -5.07 -6.05 19.81
C GLU A 206 -5.42 -4.86 20.70
N GLU A 207 -5.91 -5.09 21.92
CA GLU A 207 -6.19 -4.03 22.90
C GLU A 207 -4.95 -3.25 23.34
N GLU A 208 -3.75 -3.82 23.13
CA GLU A 208 -2.48 -3.16 23.43
C GLU A 208 -2.02 -2.23 22.28
N ILE A 209 -2.65 -2.31 21.10
CA ILE A 209 -2.30 -1.54 19.90
C ILE A 209 -3.11 -0.26 19.89
N THR A 210 -2.43 0.87 19.98
CA THR A 210 -3.09 2.18 20.04
C THR A 210 -3.43 2.70 18.64
N THR A 211 -2.46 2.63 17.72
CA THR A 211 -2.61 3.13 16.34
C THR A 211 -2.01 2.10 15.39
N PRO A 212 -2.82 1.10 14.95
CA PRO A 212 -2.36 0.18 13.93
C PRO A 212 -2.01 0.95 12.65
N TYR A 213 -0.77 0.79 12.17
CA TYR A 213 -0.23 1.69 11.17
C TYR A 213 0.18 1.00 9.87
N CYS A 214 0.86 -0.15 9.96
CA CYS A 214 1.27 -0.95 8.81
C CYS A 214 0.99 -2.43 9.08
N ILE A 215 0.58 -3.14 8.02
CA ILE A 215 0.46 -4.60 8.04
C ILE A 215 1.29 -5.21 6.91
N ALA A 216 1.99 -6.30 7.22
CA ALA A 216 2.65 -7.13 6.23
C ALA A 216 2.55 -8.61 6.61
N VAL A 217 2.53 -9.49 5.63
CA VAL A 217 2.52 -10.95 5.87
C VAL A 217 3.79 -11.56 5.28
N ASN A 218 4.48 -12.36 6.08
CA ASN A 218 5.70 -13.02 5.64
C ASN A 218 5.38 -14.04 4.54
N PRO A 219 5.89 -13.85 3.31
CA PRO A 219 5.54 -14.71 2.19
C PRO A 219 6.07 -16.16 2.33
N SER A 220 6.96 -16.41 3.28
CA SER A 220 7.55 -17.73 3.49
C SER A 220 6.75 -18.62 4.44
N ASN A 221 6.04 -18.03 5.41
CA ASN A 221 5.39 -18.79 6.48
C ASN A 221 4.01 -18.24 6.90
N GLY A 222 3.54 -17.14 6.31
CA GLY A 222 2.25 -16.55 6.63
C GLY A 222 2.17 -15.84 7.98
N ASP A 223 3.29 -15.61 8.66
CA ASP A 223 3.29 -14.81 9.90
C ASP A 223 2.88 -13.37 9.59
N ILE A 224 1.97 -12.83 10.41
CA ILE A 224 1.40 -11.50 10.25
C ILE A 224 2.18 -10.52 11.11
N PHE A 225 2.58 -9.42 10.52
CA PHE A 225 3.30 -8.35 11.20
C PHE A 225 2.42 -7.10 11.23
N LEU A 226 2.17 -6.59 12.43
CA LEU A 226 1.47 -5.34 12.67
C LEU A 226 2.38 -4.33 13.32
N THR A 227 2.31 -3.08 12.90
CA THR A 227 2.99 -1.99 13.60
C THR A 227 2.00 -1.11 14.33
N ASP A 228 2.45 -0.56 15.46
CA ASP A 228 1.74 0.42 16.27
C ASP A 228 2.53 1.73 16.27
N ALA A 229 1.97 2.78 15.69
CA ALA A 229 2.57 4.12 15.68
C ALA A 229 2.29 4.90 16.96
N LYS A 230 1.48 4.37 17.88
CA LYS A 230 1.08 5.00 19.14
C LYS A 230 0.58 6.43 18.94
N ASP A 231 1.32 7.40 19.47
CA ASP A 231 1.03 8.83 19.42
C ASP A 231 1.76 9.57 18.28
N HIS A 232 2.40 8.83 17.35
CA HIS A 232 3.23 9.33 16.24
C HIS A 232 4.48 10.13 16.67
N VAL A 233 4.86 10.08 17.94
CA VAL A 233 6.01 10.82 18.49
C VAL A 233 6.92 9.89 19.29
N THR A 234 6.35 9.01 20.08
CA THR A 234 7.11 8.02 20.85
C THR A 234 7.48 6.80 20.00
N PRO A 235 8.58 6.10 20.34
CA PRO A 235 8.95 4.88 19.65
C PRO A 235 7.77 3.91 19.55
N GLY A 236 7.49 3.49 18.33
CA GLY A 236 6.41 2.55 18.01
C GLY A 236 6.74 1.11 18.43
N ARG A 237 5.90 0.20 18.01
CA ARG A 237 6.11 -1.24 18.20
C ARG A 237 5.83 -2.01 16.94
N ILE A 238 6.44 -3.17 16.82
CA ILE A 238 6.08 -4.21 15.87
C ILE A 238 5.64 -5.45 16.64
N HIS A 239 4.55 -6.06 16.18
CA HIS A 239 3.97 -7.28 16.71
C HIS A 239 3.98 -8.35 15.63
N CYS A 240 4.39 -9.56 15.97
CA CYS A 240 4.35 -10.71 15.08
C CYS A 240 3.31 -11.70 15.61
N TYR A 241 2.37 -12.05 14.72
CA TYR A 241 1.31 -13.04 14.99
C TYR A 241 1.52 -14.27 14.11
N GLY A 242 1.07 -15.43 14.61
CA GLY A 242 0.90 -16.61 13.78
C GLY A 242 -0.31 -16.48 12.84
N GLN A 243 -0.45 -17.40 11.90
CA GLN A 243 -1.65 -17.48 11.05
C GLN A 243 -2.93 -17.75 11.85
N ASP A 244 -2.80 -18.28 13.06
CA ASP A 244 -3.88 -18.49 14.04
C ASP A 244 -4.31 -17.22 14.77
N GLY A 245 -3.62 -16.11 14.52
CA GLY A 245 -3.91 -14.83 15.15
C GLY A 245 -3.36 -14.68 16.59
N VAL A 246 -2.54 -15.63 17.03
CA VAL A 246 -1.88 -15.58 18.36
C VAL A 246 -0.55 -14.84 18.26
N ARG A 247 -0.30 -13.90 19.16
CA ARG A 247 0.94 -13.12 19.19
C ARG A 247 2.14 -13.99 19.57
N LYS A 248 3.14 -14.05 18.71
CA LYS A 248 4.40 -14.76 18.95
C LYS A 248 5.39 -13.91 19.73
N TRP A 249 5.54 -12.66 19.37
CA TRP A 249 6.45 -11.70 19.99
C TRP A 249 6.10 -10.26 19.61
N SER A 250 6.72 -9.32 20.31
CA SER A 250 6.73 -7.91 19.95
C SER A 250 8.07 -7.27 20.27
N ALA A 251 8.39 -6.18 19.54
CA ALA A 251 9.62 -5.41 19.74
C ALA A 251 9.35 -3.91 19.58
N THR A 252 10.21 -3.09 20.18
CA THR A 252 10.19 -1.63 19.98
C THR A 252 10.85 -1.28 18.65
N THR A 253 10.27 -0.31 17.94
CA THR A 253 10.78 0.24 16.68
C THR A 253 11.17 1.71 16.86
N GLY A 254 11.55 2.39 15.78
CA GLY A 254 11.49 3.86 15.72
C GLY A 254 10.04 4.37 15.79
N ASP A 255 9.88 5.67 15.75
CA ASP A 255 8.59 6.34 15.60
C ASP A 255 8.00 6.06 14.20
N ILE A 256 6.67 6.04 14.10
CA ILE A 256 5.90 5.88 12.86
C ILE A 256 6.42 4.74 11.96
N PRO A 257 6.42 3.47 12.43
CA PRO A 257 6.91 2.33 11.65
C PRO A 257 5.95 1.99 10.49
N GLY A 258 6.17 2.61 9.31
CA GLY A 258 5.22 2.63 8.20
C GLY A 258 5.37 1.53 7.15
N HIS A 259 6.52 0.84 7.10
CA HIS A 259 6.74 -0.21 6.09
C HIS A 259 7.57 -1.38 6.62
N ILE A 260 7.23 -2.57 6.15
CA ILE A 260 7.92 -3.82 6.45
C ILE A 260 8.31 -4.49 5.14
N VAL A 261 9.57 -4.89 5.01
CA VAL A 261 10.09 -5.60 3.85
C VAL A 261 10.72 -6.92 4.28
N PHE A 262 10.37 -8.00 3.57
CA PHE A 262 10.96 -9.32 3.78
C PHE A 262 12.06 -9.57 2.76
N THR A 263 13.24 -9.99 3.22
CA THR A 263 14.34 -10.39 2.35
C THR A 263 14.44 -11.91 2.27
N ARG A 264 14.76 -12.43 1.08
CA ARG A 264 15.00 -13.88 0.90
C ARG A 264 16.36 -14.34 1.41
N LYS A 265 17.28 -13.39 1.66
CA LYS A 265 18.60 -13.69 2.23
C LYS A 265 18.54 -13.57 3.75
N PRO A 266 18.86 -14.64 4.50
CA PRO A 266 18.92 -14.52 5.95
C PRO A 266 19.98 -13.48 6.32
N LEU A 267 19.59 -12.51 7.14
CA LEU A 267 20.57 -11.65 7.83
C LEU A 267 21.32 -12.53 8.83
N LYS A 268 22.65 -12.46 8.90
CA LYS A 268 23.39 -13.09 10.00
C LYS A 268 23.02 -12.38 11.30
N SER A 269 22.80 -13.17 12.33
CA SER A 269 22.74 -12.64 13.70
C SER A 269 23.93 -11.73 13.97
N LEU A 270 23.63 -10.51 14.38
CA LEU A 270 24.61 -9.58 14.96
C LEU A 270 25.31 -10.22 16.15
#